data_ea306c5f8c7e6574fc1a3e4f7a0367ae
#
_entry.id   ea306c5f8c7e6574fc1a3e4f7a0367ae
#
_cell.length_a   1.000
_cell.length_b   1.000
_cell.length_c   1.000
_cell.angle_alpha   90.00
_cell.angle_beta   90.00
_cell.angle_gamma   90.00
#
_symmetry.space_group_name_H-M   'P 1'
#
loop_
_entity.id
_entity.type
_entity.pdbx_description
1 polymer ?
#
loop_
_entity_poly.entity_id
_entity_poly.type
_entity_poly.pdbx_seq_one_letter_code
_entity_poly.pdbx_strand_id
1 'polypeptide(L)'
;TDFARKRVVEFAAVLGMVEYSSALAPLMPALFPPQEMRHTLGPIVSAAGLKQLRIAETEKYAHVTFFFNGGEETMFPGEERILVPSPRVATYDLKPEMSAYELTDKLVSAIDTDTFDLVVVNFANGDMVGHSGILEAAEQAVLAVDKCLGRLRAAVEAVAVGTEMAEVE
;
A
#
# COMPACT_ATOMS: atom_id res chain seq x y z
N THR A 1 -21.29 -14.44 -18.72
CA THR A 1 -20.18 -15.40 -18.59
C THR A 1 -19.75 -15.86 -19.96
N ASP A 2 -18.45 -15.89 -20.23
CA ASP A 2 -17.87 -16.15 -21.55
C ASP A 2 -17.87 -17.65 -21.91
N PHE A 3 -18.44 -18.51 -21.07
CA PHE A 3 -18.57 -19.93 -21.34
C PHE A 3 -19.85 -20.52 -20.75
N ALA A 4 -20.40 -21.56 -21.40
CA ALA A 4 -21.54 -22.33 -20.90
C ALA A 4 -21.05 -23.46 -19.98
N ARG A 5 -21.53 -23.51 -18.75
CA ARG A 5 -21.24 -24.61 -17.81
C ARG A 5 -22.01 -25.86 -18.21
N LYS A 6 -21.33 -26.99 -18.35
CA LYS A 6 -21.97 -28.29 -18.63
C LYS A 6 -22.81 -28.80 -17.45
N ARG A 7 -22.48 -28.37 -16.24
CA ARG A 7 -23.16 -28.73 -15.00
C ARG A 7 -23.09 -27.55 -14.01
N VAL A 8 -24.20 -27.19 -13.45
CA VAL A 8 -24.28 -26.27 -12.29
C VAL A 8 -24.46 -27.16 -11.05
N VAL A 9 -23.58 -26.99 -10.07
CA VAL A 9 -23.67 -27.72 -8.79
C VAL A 9 -24.49 -26.88 -7.85
N GLU A 10 -25.50 -27.50 -7.24
CA GLU A 10 -26.27 -26.91 -6.15
C GLU A 10 -25.69 -27.40 -4.82
N PHE A 11 -25.35 -26.47 -3.95
CA PHE A 11 -24.84 -26.77 -2.63
C PHE A 11 -25.96 -26.59 -1.60
N ALA A 12 -26.00 -27.45 -0.58
CA ALA A 12 -26.94 -27.32 0.53
C ALA A 12 -26.69 -26.03 1.35
N ALA A 13 -25.45 -25.59 1.45
CA ALA A 13 -25.04 -24.32 2.02
C ALA A 13 -23.73 -23.84 1.38
N VAL A 14 -23.56 -22.53 1.31
CA VAL A 14 -22.32 -21.88 0.89
C VAL A 14 -21.97 -20.86 1.97
N LEU A 15 -20.75 -20.93 2.50
CA LEU A 15 -20.25 -20.01 3.53
C LEU A 15 -18.88 -19.49 3.12
N GLY A 16 -18.68 -18.19 3.25
CA GLY A 16 -17.37 -17.56 3.13
C GLY A 16 -16.68 -17.48 4.49
N MET A 17 -15.35 -17.44 4.51
CA MET A 17 -14.62 -17.17 5.75
C MET A 17 -14.94 -15.75 6.23
N VAL A 18 -14.87 -14.79 5.30
CA VAL A 18 -15.18 -13.37 5.50
C VAL A 18 -16.14 -12.90 4.41
N GLU A 19 -16.67 -11.70 4.51
CA GLU A 19 -17.39 -11.06 3.42
C GLU A 19 -16.39 -10.59 2.35
N TYR A 20 -16.49 -11.14 1.14
CA TYR A 20 -15.61 -10.83 0.02
C TYR A 20 -16.07 -9.63 -0.79
N SER A 21 -17.37 -9.40 -0.86
CA SER A 21 -17.96 -8.22 -1.46
C SER A 21 -19.44 -8.11 -1.09
N SER A 22 -19.98 -6.91 -1.11
CA SER A 22 -21.42 -6.65 -0.92
C SER A 22 -22.32 -7.37 -1.95
N ALA A 23 -21.81 -7.60 -3.17
CA ALA A 23 -22.53 -8.34 -4.21
C ALA A 23 -22.64 -9.85 -3.89
N LEU A 24 -21.67 -10.41 -3.20
CA LEU A 24 -21.65 -11.83 -2.81
C LEU A 24 -22.33 -12.11 -1.46
N ALA A 25 -22.40 -11.12 -0.59
CA ALA A 25 -22.95 -11.28 0.76
C ALA A 25 -24.35 -11.95 0.82
N PRO A 26 -25.31 -11.62 -0.08
CA PRO A 26 -26.62 -12.30 -0.10
C PRO A 26 -26.57 -13.77 -0.51
N LEU A 27 -25.54 -14.17 -1.28
CA LEU A 27 -25.39 -15.53 -1.81
C LEU A 27 -24.50 -16.41 -0.93
N MET A 28 -23.61 -15.79 -0.16
CA MET A 28 -22.59 -16.47 0.63
C MET A 28 -22.37 -15.72 1.94
N PRO A 29 -23.14 -16.03 2.99
CA PRO A 29 -22.93 -15.46 4.31
C PRO A 29 -21.53 -15.71 4.84
N ALA A 30 -20.98 -14.77 5.59
CA ALA A 30 -19.66 -14.88 6.19
C ALA A 30 -19.72 -15.53 7.59
N LEU A 31 -18.73 -16.40 7.89
CA LEU A 31 -18.51 -16.92 9.24
C LEU A 31 -18.03 -15.81 10.19
N PHE A 32 -17.18 -14.94 9.67
CA PHE A 32 -16.67 -13.76 10.37
C PHE A 32 -17.16 -12.52 9.62
N PRO A 33 -18.31 -11.95 9.98
CA PRO A 33 -18.81 -10.74 9.33
C PRO A 33 -17.87 -9.55 9.58
N PRO A 34 -17.89 -8.54 8.71
CA PRO A 34 -17.10 -7.33 8.88
C PRO A 34 -17.40 -6.68 10.23
N GLN A 35 -16.34 -6.26 10.91
CA GLN A 35 -16.45 -5.45 12.12
C GLN A 35 -16.00 -4.04 11.82
N GLU A 36 -16.76 -3.06 12.27
CA GLU A 36 -16.39 -1.66 12.15
C GLU A 36 -15.11 -1.40 12.94
N MET A 37 -14.04 -1.04 12.26
CA MET A 37 -12.80 -0.60 12.89
C MET A 37 -12.86 0.89 13.18
N ARG A 38 -12.86 1.23 14.47
CA ARG A 38 -12.82 2.63 14.94
C ARG A 38 -11.43 2.98 15.40
N HIS A 39 -11.08 4.26 15.29
CA HIS A 39 -9.79 4.78 15.77
C HIS A 39 -8.57 4.14 15.08
N THR A 40 -8.66 3.91 13.77
CA THR A 40 -7.48 3.60 12.97
C THR A 40 -6.57 4.83 12.90
N LEU A 41 -5.31 4.65 12.52
CA LEU A 41 -4.32 5.74 12.55
C LEU A 41 -4.72 6.94 11.66
N GLY A 42 -5.29 6.69 10.48
CA GLY A 42 -5.68 7.73 9.53
C GLY A 42 -6.61 8.80 10.12
N PRO A 43 -7.79 8.44 10.68
CA PRO A 43 -8.69 9.41 11.29
C PRO A 43 -8.11 10.06 12.56
N ILE A 44 -7.23 9.38 13.33
CA ILE A 44 -6.56 9.99 14.50
C ILE A 44 -5.65 11.13 14.06
N VAL A 45 -4.80 10.89 13.06
CA VAL A 45 -3.90 11.92 12.50
C VAL A 45 -4.72 13.09 11.93
N SER A 46 -5.78 12.78 11.19
CA SER A 46 -6.70 13.79 10.64
C SER A 46 -7.39 14.64 11.74
N ALA A 47 -7.88 13.99 12.79
CA ALA A 47 -8.54 14.68 13.92
C ALA A 47 -7.58 15.59 14.69
N ALA A 48 -6.28 15.28 14.68
CA ALA A 48 -5.24 16.14 15.23
C ALA A 48 -4.89 17.33 14.32
N GLY A 49 -5.51 17.46 13.15
CA GLY A 49 -5.20 18.51 12.18
C GLY A 49 -3.89 18.30 11.42
N LEU A 50 -3.30 17.11 11.54
CA LEU A 50 -2.03 16.75 10.94
C LEU A 50 -2.23 16.25 9.49
N LYS A 51 -1.17 16.38 8.68
CA LYS A 51 -1.15 15.96 7.28
C LYS A 51 -0.48 14.59 7.12
N GLN A 52 -1.02 13.78 6.22
CA GLN A 52 -0.53 12.44 6.00
C GLN A 52 -0.45 12.10 4.51
N LEU A 53 0.63 11.42 4.13
CA LEU A 53 0.85 10.91 2.77
C LEU A 53 0.76 9.38 2.75
N ARG A 54 0.04 8.84 1.76
CA ARG A 54 0.02 7.42 1.41
C ARG A 54 0.65 7.26 0.03
N ILE A 55 1.69 6.43 -0.08
CA ILE A 55 2.36 6.22 -1.35
C ILE A 55 2.71 4.75 -1.54
N ALA A 56 2.35 4.22 -2.69
CA ALA A 56 2.73 2.87 -3.12
C ALA A 56 2.61 2.76 -4.65
N GLU A 57 3.19 1.71 -5.20
CA GLU A 57 2.90 1.32 -6.57
C GLU A 57 1.59 0.50 -6.65
N THR A 58 1.04 0.30 -7.86
CA THR A 58 -0.30 -0.25 -8.11
C THR A 58 -0.61 -1.48 -7.28
N GLU A 59 0.31 -2.45 -7.20
CA GLU A 59 0.09 -3.74 -6.52
C GLU A 59 -0.09 -3.61 -4.99
N LYS A 60 0.39 -2.53 -4.40
CA LYS A 60 0.33 -2.29 -2.96
C LYS A 60 -0.42 -1.02 -2.56
N TYR A 61 -1.05 -0.35 -3.53
CA TYR A 61 -1.78 0.89 -3.25
C TYR A 61 -2.93 0.68 -2.26
N ALA A 62 -3.74 -0.35 -2.45
CA ALA A 62 -4.82 -0.68 -1.52
C ALA A 62 -4.31 -0.99 -0.09
N HIS A 63 -3.08 -1.49 0.05
CA HIS A 63 -2.51 -1.82 1.36
C HIS A 63 -2.20 -0.57 2.19
N VAL A 64 -1.81 0.54 1.56
CA VAL A 64 -1.55 1.81 2.24
C VAL A 64 -2.76 2.74 2.28
N THR A 65 -3.86 2.40 1.64
CA THR A 65 -5.10 3.18 1.57
C THR A 65 -6.28 2.42 2.18
N PHE A 66 -7.04 1.70 1.40
CA PHE A 66 -8.25 0.98 1.83
C PHE A 66 -8.03 0.08 3.04
N PHE A 67 -7.05 -0.84 2.97
CA PHE A 67 -6.79 -1.77 4.08
C PHE A 67 -6.22 -1.07 5.31
N PHE A 68 -5.31 -0.13 5.11
CA PHE A 68 -4.73 0.65 6.21
C PHE A 68 -5.78 1.50 6.93
N ASN A 69 -6.77 1.98 6.19
CA ASN A 69 -7.89 2.77 6.71
C ASN A 69 -9.04 1.92 7.25
N GLY A 70 -8.86 0.60 7.37
CA GLY A 70 -9.88 -0.28 7.93
C GLY A 70 -11.08 -0.53 7.02
N GLY A 71 -10.90 -0.46 5.70
CA GLY A 71 -11.93 -0.64 4.70
C GLY A 71 -12.61 0.67 4.25
N GLU A 72 -12.08 1.83 4.66
CA GLU A 72 -12.59 3.14 4.24
C GLU A 72 -11.88 3.61 2.96
N GLU A 73 -12.67 3.87 1.91
CA GLU A 73 -12.16 4.37 0.62
C GLU A 73 -11.97 5.89 0.61
N THR A 74 -12.78 6.60 1.38
CA THR A 74 -12.76 8.06 1.42
C THR A 74 -11.47 8.54 2.08
N MET A 75 -10.83 9.53 1.47
CA MET A 75 -9.66 10.18 2.08
C MET A 75 -10.08 10.98 3.30
N PHE A 76 -9.32 10.86 4.38
CA PHE A 76 -9.50 11.72 5.54
C PHE A 76 -8.98 13.14 5.28
N PRO A 77 -9.52 14.17 5.95
CA PRO A 77 -8.95 15.52 5.88
C PRO A 77 -7.45 15.51 6.17
N GLY A 78 -6.65 16.18 5.32
CA GLY A 78 -5.18 16.15 5.42
C GLY A 78 -4.49 14.89 4.86
N GLU A 79 -5.25 13.92 4.33
CA GLU A 79 -4.69 12.75 3.66
C GLU A 79 -4.45 13.05 2.18
N GLU A 80 -3.24 12.80 1.71
CA GLU A 80 -2.87 12.81 0.29
C GLU A 80 -2.41 11.42 -0.15
N ARG A 81 -2.63 11.10 -1.43
CA ARG A 81 -2.30 9.78 -1.99
C ARG A 81 -1.51 9.92 -3.28
N ILE A 82 -0.41 9.18 -3.37
CA ILE A 82 0.39 9.07 -4.60
C ILE A 82 0.40 7.62 -5.06
N LEU A 83 -0.16 7.38 -6.24
CA LEU A 83 -0.07 6.10 -6.94
C LEU A 83 1.07 6.14 -7.95
N VAL A 84 1.98 5.18 -7.86
CA VAL A 84 3.01 4.93 -8.87
C VAL A 84 2.59 3.71 -9.69
N PRO A 85 2.51 3.78 -11.03
CA PRO A 85 2.16 2.61 -11.83
C PRO A 85 3.19 1.50 -11.69
N SER A 86 2.74 0.27 -11.41
CA SER A 86 3.62 -0.91 -11.47
C SER A 86 4.02 -1.21 -12.92
N PRO A 87 5.19 -1.81 -13.16
CA PRO A 87 5.67 -2.11 -14.51
C PRO A 87 4.76 -3.15 -15.20
N ARG A 88 4.51 -2.94 -16.49
CA ARG A 88 3.70 -3.84 -17.33
C ARG A 88 4.55 -5.01 -17.83
N VAL A 89 4.82 -5.96 -16.98
CA VAL A 89 5.54 -7.21 -17.30
C VAL A 89 4.64 -8.42 -17.04
N ALA A 90 4.96 -9.56 -17.63
CA ALA A 90 4.17 -10.78 -17.45
C ALA A 90 4.26 -11.29 -15.99
N THR A 91 5.46 -11.27 -15.43
CA THR A 91 5.77 -11.62 -14.04
C THR A 91 6.86 -10.69 -13.51
N TYR A 92 6.88 -10.40 -12.23
CA TYR A 92 7.77 -9.39 -11.64
C TYR A 92 9.22 -9.86 -11.45
N ASP A 93 9.52 -11.14 -11.61
CA ASP A 93 10.89 -11.64 -11.73
C ASP A 93 11.62 -11.09 -12.97
N LEU A 94 10.89 -10.68 -14.01
CA LEU A 94 11.45 -10.04 -15.19
C LEU A 94 11.87 -8.58 -14.96
N LYS A 95 11.41 -7.98 -13.86
CA LYS A 95 11.76 -6.62 -13.44
C LYS A 95 11.71 -6.51 -11.90
N PRO A 96 12.70 -7.08 -11.20
CA PRO A 96 12.68 -7.19 -9.73
C PRO A 96 12.65 -5.86 -8.98
N GLU A 97 13.24 -4.80 -9.57
CA GLU A 97 13.19 -3.46 -9.01
C GLU A 97 11.78 -2.84 -9.07
N MET A 98 10.88 -3.41 -9.87
CA MET A 98 9.51 -2.92 -10.09
C MET A 98 9.48 -1.40 -10.34
N SER A 99 8.72 -0.65 -9.57
CA SER A 99 8.70 0.83 -9.63
C SER A 99 9.32 1.48 -8.38
N ALA A 100 10.15 0.74 -7.62
CA ALA A 100 10.71 1.22 -6.35
C ALA A 100 11.51 2.51 -6.49
N TYR A 101 12.28 2.68 -7.56
CA TYR A 101 13.08 3.89 -7.77
C TYR A 101 12.22 5.11 -8.06
N GLU A 102 11.21 5.00 -8.95
CA GLU A 102 10.27 6.09 -9.23
C GLU A 102 9.45 6.46 -7.99
N LEU A 103 9.00 5.45 -7.24
CA LEU A 103 8.32 5.64 -5.97
C LEU A 103 9.19 6.41 -4.99
N THR A 104 10.46 6.04 -4.89
CA THR A 104 11.44 6.70 -4.01
C THR A 104 11.70 8.14 -4.45
N ASP A 105 11.79 8.43 -5.75
CA ASP A 105 11.96 9.79 -6.25
C ASP A 105 10.81 10.70 -5.81
N LYS A 106 9.58 10.24 -5.95
CA LYS A 106 8.38 10.98 -5.52
C LYS A 106 8.32 11.13 -4.00
N LEU A 107 8.72 10.09 -3.27
CA LEU A 107 8.70 10.08 -1.82
C LEU A 107 9.76 11.03 -1.24
N VAL A 108 10.98 11.01 -1.76
CA VAL A 108 12.03 11.98 -1.39
C VAL A 108 11.56 13.40 -1.65
N SER A 109 11.01 13.66 -2.86
CA SER A 109 10.46 14.98 -3.18
C SER A 109 9.37 15.42 -2.21
N ALA A 110 8.51 14.49 -1.73
CA ALA A 110 7.48 14.81 -0.76
C ALA A 110 8.07 15.08 0.64
N ILE A 111 9.08 14.33 1.06
CA ILE A 111 9.80 14.56 2.32
C ILE A 111 10.49 15.92 2.31
N ASP A 112 11.16 16.28 1.22
CA ASP A 112 11.87 17.57 1.08
C ASP A 112 10.93 18.80 1.18
N THR A 113 9.61 18.61 1.01
CA THR A 113 8.64 19.72 1.21
C THR A 113 8.35 20.02 2.67
N ASP A 114 8.74 19.14 3.59
CA ASP A 114 8.42 19.22 5.03
C ASP A 114 6.92 19.50 5.30
N THR A 115 6.06 18.89 4.48
CA THR A 115 4.61 19.17 4.51
C THR A 115 3.84 18.14 5.32
N PHE A 116 4.33 16.92 5.42
CA PHE A 116 3.59 15.78 5.99
C PHE A 116 4.15 15.37 7.35
N ASP A 117 3.24 15.23 8.32
CA ASP A 117 3.55 14.74 9.67
C ASP A 117 3.62 13.21 9.73
N LEU A 118 2.92 12.51 8.82
CA LEU A 118 2.94 11.06 8.70
C LEU A 118 3.07 10.67 7.23
N VAL A 119 4.03 9.78 6.95
CA VAL A 119 4.18 9.18 5.63
C VAL A 119 4.08 7.66 5.75
N VAL A 120 3.19 7.04 4.97
CA VAL A 120 3.05 5.59 4.87
C VAL A 120 3.40 5.15 3.46
N VAL A 121 4.44 4.35 3.36
CA VAL A 121 4.93 3.79 2.10
C VAL A 121 4.91 2.26 2.13
N ASN A 122 4.65 1.64 0.99
CA ASN A 122 4.83 0.20 0.80
C ASN A 122 5.64 -0.05 -0.47
N PHE A 123 6.77 -0.75 -0.32
CA PHE A 123 7.55 -1.29 -1.42
C PHE A 123 7.02 -2.69 -1.76
N ALA A 124 6.50 -2.87 -2.97
CA ALA A 124 5.85 -4.11 -3.39
C ALA A 124 6.84 -5.26 -3.66
N ASN A 125 8.11 -4.95 -3.83
CA ASN A 125 9.15 -5.83 -4.36
C ASN A 125 9.26 -7.17 -3.63
N GLY A 126 9.38 -7.15 -2.29
CA GLY A 126 9.59 -8.37 -1.50
C GLY A 126 8.45 -9.38 -1.64
N ASP A 127 7.21 -8.89 -1.65
CA ASP A 127 6.03 -9.73 -1.81
C ASP A 127 5.84 -10.17 -3.27
N MET A 128 5.75 -9.21 -4.19
CA MET A 128 5.38 -9.48 -5.58
C MET A 128 6.44 -10.31 -6.32
N VAL A 129 7.72 -10.00 -6.14
CA VAL A 129 8.82 -10.79 -6.73
C VAL A 129 9.00 -12.12 -6.00
N GLY A 130 8.82 -12.13 -4.67
CA GLY A 130 8.87 -13.34 -3.85
C GLY A 130 7.89 -14.41 -4.30
N HIS A 131 6.70 -14.02 -4.76
CA HIS A 131 5.70 -14.94 -5.32
C HIS A 131 6.17 -15.69 -6.59
N SER A 132 7.20 -15.22 -7.30
CA SER A 132 7.80 -15.94 -8.43
C SER A 132 8.53 -17.22 -8.02
N GLY A 133 9.01 -17.29 -6.79
CA GLY A 133 9.83 -18.38 -6.29
C GLY A 133 11.25 -18.43 -6.88
N ILE A 134 11.68 -17.37 -7.59
CA ILE A 134 13.00 -17.24 -8.21
C ILE A 134 13.93 -16.50 -7.26
N LEU A 135 14.91 -17.21 -6.66
CA LEU A 135 15.78 -16.65 -5.62
C LEU A 135 16.58 -15.44 -6.12
N GLU A 136 17.19 -15.53 -7.28
CA GLU A 136 18.00 -14.46 -7.86
C GLU A 136 17.18 -13.18 -8.08
N ALA A 137 15.92 -13.30 -8.49
CA ALA A 137 15.01 -12.18 -8.64
C ALA A 137 14.64 -11.58 -7.28
N ALA A 138 14.38 -12.42 -6.28
CA ALA A 138 14.09 -11.97 -4.92
C ALA A 138 15.27 -11.22 -4.29
N GLU A 139 16.50 -11.68 -4.50
CA GLU A 139 17.72 -10.99 -4.07
C GLU A 139 17.84 -9.60 -4.72
N GLN A 140 17.60 -9.49 -6.04
CA GLN A 140 17.61 -8.21 -6.74
C GLN A 140 16.50 -7.27 -6.24
N ALA A 141 15.34 -7.80 -5.94
CA ALA A 141 14.23 -7.05 -5.37
C ALA A 141 14.60 -6.43 -4.01
N VAL A 142 15.21 -7.22 -3.12
CA VAL A 142 15.67 -6.75 -1.80
C VAL A 142 16.78 -5.71 -1.94
N LEU A 143 17.75 -5.93 -2.84
CA LEU A 143 18.82 -4.97 -3.11
C LEU A 143 18.28 -3.62 -3.66
N ALA A 144 17.23 -3.65 -4.47
CA ALA A 144 16.58 -2.43 -4.94
C ALA A 144 15.93 -1.66 -3.78
N VAL A 145 15.22 -2.36 -2.91
CA VAL A 145 14.59 -1.75 -1.72
C VAL A 145 15.64 -1.19 -0.76
N ASP A 146 16.73 -1.92 -0.51
CA ASP A 146 17.83 -1.45 0.34
C ASP A 146 18.42 -0.12 -0.14
N LYS A 147 18.67 0.01 -1.44
CA LYS A 147 19.11 1.28 -2.05
C LYS A 147 18.10 2.40 -1.87
N CYS A 148 16.80 2.10 -2.02
CA CYS A 148 15.73 3.05 -1.81
C CYS A 148 15.68 3.52 -0.35
N LEU A 149 15.78 2.60 0.62
CA LEU A 149 15.81 2.91 2.04
C LEU A 149 17.01 3.79 2.41
N GLY A 150 18.18 3.56 1.83
CA GLY A 150 19.35 4.43 2.01
C GLY A 150 19.09 5.88 1.57
N ARG A 151 18.38 6.06 0.45
CA ARG A 151 17.99 7.39 -0.05
C ARG A 151 16.95 8.07 0.85
N LEU A 152 15.95 7.32 1.30
CA LEU A 152 14.91 7.82 2.21
C LEU A 152 15.50 8.24 3.53
N ARG A 153 16.39 7.44 4.10
CA ARG A 153 17.10 7.78 5.32
C ARG A 153 17.83 9.11 5.19
N ALA A 154 18.59 9.29 4.11
CA ALA A 154 19.31 10.54 3.87
C ALA A 154 18.39 11.76 3.75
N ALA A 155 17.23 11.62 3.08
CA ALA A 155 16.23 12.69 2.97
C ALA A 155 15.63 13.06 4.33
N VAL A 156 15.23 12.05 5.13
CA VAL A 156 14.68 12.30 6.48
C VAL A 156 15.71 12.95 7.40
N GLU A 157 16.96 12.48 7.40
CA GLU A 157 18.03 13.07 8.19
C GLU A 157 18.31 14.54 7.80
N ALA A 158 18.20 14.88 6.52
CA ALA A 158 18.39 16.24 6.03
C ALA A 158 17.29 17.20 6.53
N VAL A 159 16.03 16.78 6.52
CA VAL A 159 14.90 17.58 7.04
C VAL A 159 15.00 17.71 8.55
N ALA A 160 15.30 16.64 9.30
CA ALA A 160 15.43 16.67 10.75
C ALA A 160 16.52 17.66 11.22
N VAL A 161 17.68 17.67 10.56
CA VAL A 161 18.76 18.64 10.86
C VAL A 161 18.34 20.08 10.55
N GLY A 162 17.59 20.29 9.45
CA GLY A 162 17.06 21.61 9.09
C GLY A 162 16.10 22.15 10.13
N THR A 163 15.24 21.31 10.70
CA THR A 163 14.29 21.67 11.73
C THR A 163 14.98 22.05 13.05
N GLU A 164 15.98 21.27 13.49
CA GLU A 164 16.75 21.59 14.72
C GLU A 164 17.49 22.95 14.59
N MET A 165 17.99 23.30 13.41
CA MET A 165 18.66 24.60 13.20
C MET A 165 17.68 25.77 13.19
N ALA A 166 16.45 25.59 12.73
CA ALA A 166 15.44 26.63 12.70
C ALA A 166 14.85 26.96 14.10
N GLU A 167 14.90 26.02 15.04
CA GLU A 167 14.46 26.23 16.42
C GLU A 167 15.50 26.98 17.30
N VAL A 168 16.73 27.16 16.81
CA VAL A 168 17.83 27.79 17.55
C VAL A 168 18.03 29.27 17.15
N GLU A 169 17.37 29.77 16.10
CA GLU A 169 17.37 31.19 15.69
C GLU A 169 16.14 31.93 16.29
#